data_3d979ef8df727a73c069bc57a77ed43f
#
_entry.id   3d979ef8df727a73c069bc57a77ed43f
#
_cell.length_a   1.000
_cell.length_b   1.000
_cell.length_c   1.000
_cell.angle_alpha   90.00
_cell.angle_beta   90.00
_cell.angle_gamma   90.00
#
_symmetry.space_group_name_H-M   'P 1'
#
loop_
_entity.id
_entity.type
_entity.pdbx_description
1 polymer ?
#
loop_
_entity_poly.entity_id
_entity_poly.type
_entity_poly.pdbx_seq_one_letter_code
_entity_poly.pdbx_strand_id
1 'polypeptide(L)'
;MDLEEKNSREIEEFLKSKGAEVVGFASLEGIKNVPKEYPNSILIGIPIEKEALKTIYTDDQSKYVESMKSLALKLNDIVLEGEDYIKENMNYNALAMSRERVAKDFEGLASKIPHKTTGTRSGLGWIGRCALLISPKYGAALRLSTILTDMPIKTGTPIDDSLCDDCTECQDVCPVDAINEVKWDSKKERDEYFNAEKCFEFIKKEMQRTHGKSLCAKCGLACPYTKEYLGIETDRDLIKEI
;
A
#
# COMPACT_ATOMS: atom_id res chain seq x y z
N MET A 1 22.29 -20.81 -5.31
CA MET A 1 20.99 -20.17 -5.07
C MET A 1 20.15 -21.16 -4.29
N ASP A 2 19.74 -20.81 -3.09
CA ASP A 2 18.87 -21.65 -2.30
C ASP A 2 17.43 -21.67 -2.84
N LEU A 3 16.55 -22.51 -2.25
CA LEU A 3 15.18 -22.69 -2.71
C LEU A 3 14.35 -21.41 -2.59
N GLU A 4 14.52 -20.68 -1.48
CA GLU A 4 13.78 -19.44 -1.20
C GLU A 4 14.15 -18.35 -2.22
N GLU A 5 15.42 -18.21 -2.51
CA GLU A 5 15.92 -17.25 -3.50
C GLU A 5 15.46 -17.59 -4.92
N LYS A 6 15.44 -18.89 -5.26
CA LYS A 6 14.92 -19.37 -6.55
C LYS A 6 13.43 -19.05 -6.71
N ASN A 7 12.63 -19.44 -5.71
CA ASN A 7 11.19 -19.20 -5.74
C ASN A 7 10.85 -17.71 -5.80
N SER A 8 11.55 -16.90 -4.98
CA SER A 8 11.33 -15.44 -4.97
C SER A 8 11.62 -14.83 -6.33
N ARG A 9 12.72 -15.20 -6.95
CA ARG A 9 13.09 -14.70 -8.28
C ARG A 9 12.09 -15.11 -9.35
N GLU A 10 11.70 -16.38 -9.39
CA GLU A 10 10.78 -16.91 -10.39
C GLU A 10 9.41 -16.21 -10.33
N ILE A 11 8.83 -16.07 -9.12
CA ILE A 11 7.53 -15.40 -8.98
C ILE A 11 7.65 -13.88 -9.22
N GLU A 12 8.74 -13.25 -8.84
CA GLU A 12 9.00 -11.84 -9.11
C GLU A 12 9.06 -11.55 -10.61
N GLU A 13 9.81 -12.37 -11.37
CA GLU A 13 9.90 -12.27 -12.82
C GLU A 13 8.53 -12.44 -13.48
N PHE A 14 7.73 -13.41 -13.02
CA PHE A 14 6.37 -13.62 -13.50
C PHE A 14 5.48 -12.39 -13.22
N LEU A 15 5.41 -11.92 -11.97
CA LEU A 15 4.56 -10.78 -11.59
C LEU A 15 4.96 -9.49 -12.32
N LYS A 16 6.27 -9.26 -12.50
CA LYS A 16 6.77 -8.13 -13.29
C LYS A 16 6.39 -8.23 -14.76
N SER A 17 6.39 -9.42 -15.34
CA SER A 17 5.94 -9.64 -16.71
C SER A 17 4.46 -9.30 -16.92
N LYS A 18 3.66 -9.38 -15.83
CA LYS A 18 2.23 -9.00 -15.81
C LYS A 18 2.01 -7.51 -15.52
N GLY A 19 3.07 -6.78 -15.24
CA GLY A 19 3.06 -5.33 -15.04
C GLY A 19 3.06 -4.88 -13.59
N ALA A 20 3.50 -5.74 -12.67
CA ALA A 20 3.90 -5.30 -11.33
C ALA A 20 5.19 -4.47 -11.42
N GLU A 21 5.23 -3.32 -10.79
CA GLU A 21 6.44 -2.48 -10.73
C GLU A 21 7.23 -2.74 -9.45
N VAL A 22 6.54 -3.02 -8.37
CA VAL A 22 7.11 -3.33 -7.06
C VAL A 22 6.64 -4.72 -6.64
N VAL A 23 7.58 -5.56 -6.24
CA VAL A 23 7.31 -6.86 -5.61
C VAL A 23 8.10 -6.94 -4.32
N GLY A 24 7.46 -7.38 -3.24
CA GLY A 24 8.12 -7.53 -1.95
C GLY A 24 7.66 -8.81 -1.26
N PHE A 25 8.57 -9.43 -0.54
CA PHE A 25 8.37 -10.72 0.12
C PHE A 25 8.41 -10.56 1.63
N ALA A 26 7.40 -11.09 2.32
CA ALA A 26 7.26 -10.92 3.76
C ALA A 26 6.90 -12.21 4.49
N SER A 27 7.50 -12.41 5.66
CA SER A 27 6.97 -13.33 6.66
C SER A 27 5.78 -12.68 7.38
N LEU A 28 4.74 -13.46 7.60
CA LEU A 28 3.56 -13.05 8.37
C LEU A 28 3.58 -13.64 9.79
N GLU A 29 4.70 -14.20 10.22
CA GLU A 29 4.87 -14.70 11.58
C GLU A 29 4.58 -13.59 12.60
N GLY A 30 3.75 -13.92 13.60
CA GLY A 30 3.33 -12.97 14.63
C GLY A 30 2.25 -11.96 14.22
N ILE A 31 1.83 -11.95 12.95
CA ILE A 31 0.74 -11.08 12.48
C ILE A 31 -0.62 -11.70 12.81
N LYS A 32 -1.49 -10.90 13.42
CA LYS A 32 -2.85 -11.31 13.80
C LYS A 32 -3.71 -11.57 12.55
N ASN A 33 -4.69 -12.48 12.70
CA ASN A 33 -5.71 -12.80 11.70
C ASN A 33 -5.18 -13.44 10.39
N VAL A 34 -3.93 -13.84 10.36
CA VAL A 34 -3.34 -14.57 9.22
C VAL A 34 -3.75 -16.05 9.32
N PRO A 35 -4.29 -16.65 8.25
CA PRO A 35 -4.52 -18.08 8.18
C PRO A 35 -3.17 -18.82 8.33
N LYS A 36 -3.13 -19.82 9.23
CA LYS A 36 -1.87 -20.54 9.57
C LYS A 36 -1.24 -21.27 8.39
N GLU A 37 -2.04 -21.62 7.41
CA GLU A 37 -1.62 -22.26 6.17
C GLU A 37 -0.81 -21.33 5.23
N TYR A 38 -0.80 -20.01 5.50
CA TYR A 38 -0.08 -19.03 4.68
C TYR A 38 0.91 -18.20 5.52
N PRO A 39 2.07 -18.76 5.89
CA PRO A 39 3.05 -18.05 6.73
C PRO A 39 3.76 -16.90 6.02
N ASN A 40 3.67 -16.83 4.69
CA ASN A 40 4.34 -15.85 3.87
C ASN A 40 3.36 -15.05 3.01
N SER A 41 3.81 -13.89 2.56
CA SER A 41 3.04 -13.04 1.64
C SER A 41 3.92 -12.32 0.64
N ILE A 42 3.31 -12.02 -0.52
CA ILE A 42 3.95 -11.29 -1.62
C ILE A 42 3.16 -10.00 -1.80
N LEU A 43 3.80 -8.85 -1.61
CA LEU A 43 3.24 -7.55 -1.96
C LEU A 43 3.46 -7.28 -3.43
N ILE A 44 2.42 -6.81 -4.10
CA ILE A 44 2.48 -6.28 -5.46
C ILE A 44 2.07 -4.82 -5.43
N GLY A 45 2.90 -3.96 -6.05
CA GLY A 45 2.65 -2.54 -6.13
C GLY A 45 2.78 -2.00 -7.55
N ILE A 46 1.90 -1.05 -7.89
CA ILE A 46 1.99 -0.27 -9.13
C ILE A 46 1.93 1.21 -8.73
N PRO A 47 2.89 2.04 -9.19
CA PRO A 47 2.86 3.47 -8.90
C PRO A 47 1.70 4.15 -9.61
N ILE A 48 1.11 5.12 -8.94
CA ILE A 48 0.10 5.99 -9.53
C ILE A 48 0.79 6.97 -10.47
N GLU A 49 0.23 7.16 -11.64
CA GLU A 49 0.80 8.04 -12.67
C GLU A 49 0.93 9.48 -12.14
N LYS A 50 2.09 10.10 -12.41
CA LYS A 50 2.39 11.48 -11.98
C LYS A 50 1.34 12.49 -12.42
N GLU A 51 0.85 12.36 -13.65
CA GLU A 51 -0.17 13.26 -14.20
C GLU A 51 -1.55 13.10 -13.54
N ALA A 52 -1.86 11.90 -13.03
CA ALA A 52 -3.05 11.67 -12.23
C ALA A 52 -2.91 12.30 -10.85
N LEU A 53 -1.76 12.13 -10.19
CA LEU A 53 -1.48 12.72 -8.88
C LEU A 53 -1.54 14.25 -8.89
N LYS A 54 -1.07 14.91 -9.94
CA LYS A 54 -1.11 16.38 -10.08
C LYS A 54 -2.53 16.94 -10.03
N THR A 55 -3.56 16.14 -10.35
CA THR A 55 -4.96 16.62 -10.30
C THR A 55 -5.55 16.64 -8.90
N ILE A 56 -4.87 16.11 -7.88
CA ILE A 56 -5.41 16.04 -6.49
C ILE A 56 -5.69 17.43 -5.90
N TYR A 57 -4.91 18.46 -6.26
CA TYR A 57 -5.12 19.83 -5.79
C TYR A 57 -5.96 20.69 -6.76
N THR A 58 -6.51 20.09 -7.82
CA THR A 58 -7.43 20.79 -8.73
C THR A 58 -8.89 20.50 -8.36
N ASP A 59 -9.81 21.29 -8.91
CA ASP A 59 -11.25 21.08 -8.71
C ASP A 59 -11.77 19.82 -9.42
N ASP A 60 -11.05 19.32 -10.44
CA ASP A 60 -11.37 18.10 -11.15
C ASP A 60 -10.27 17.04 -10.98
N GLN A 61 -10.54 16.08 -10.14
CA GLN A 61 -9.66 14.92 -9.87
C GLN A 61 -10.04 13.69 -10.71
N SER A 62 -10.80 13.84 -11.79
CA SER A 62 -11.29 12.69 -12.60
C SER A 62 -10.16 11.77 -13.04
N LYS A 63 -9.03 12.32 -13.48
CA LYS A 63 -7.84 11.51 -13.86
C LYS A 63 -7.32 10.66 -12.71
N TYR A 64 -7.25 11.23 -11.50
CA TYR A 64 -6.84 10.48 -10.32
C TYR A 64 -7.82 9.36 -9.99
N VAL A 65 -9.12 9.65 -10.02
CA VAL A 65 -10.18 8.66 -9.75
C VAL A 65 -10.15 7.52 -10.78
N GLU A 66 -10.00 7.85 -12.06
CA GLU A 66 -9.89 6.87 -13.14
C GLU A 66 -8.63 6.00 -13.01
N SER A 67 -7.48 6.62 -12.74
CA SER A 67 -6.22 5.90 -12.49
C SER A 67 -6.38 4.93 -11.31
N MET A 68 -6.98 5.37 -10.21
CA MET A 68 -7.21 4.51 -9.04
C MET A 68 -8.12 3.32 -9.35
N LYS A 69 -9.15 3.50 -10.19
CA LYS A 69 -10.03 2.40 -10.64
C LYS A 69 -9.29 1.43 -11.56
N SER A 70 -8.59 1.95 -12.55
CA SER A 70 -7.81 1.16 -13.51
C SER A 70 -6.73 0.33 -12.82
N LEU A 71 -5.94 0.94 -11.94
CA LEU A 71 -4.90 0.24 -11.17
C LEU A 71 -5.48 -0.83 -10.24
N ALA A 72 -6.67 -0.59 -9.66
CA ALA A 72 -7.32 -1.59 -8.83
C ALA A 72 -7.76 -2.83 -9.62
N LEU A 73 -8.22 -2.65 -10.87
CA LEU A 73 -8.55 -3.77 -11.76
C LEU A 73 -7.27 -4.51 -12.20
N LYS A 74 -6.26 -3.77 -12.66
CA LYS A 74 -4.99 -4.36 -13.09
C LYS A 74 -4.33 -5.17 -11.98
N LEU A 75 -4.25 -4.65 -10.76
CA LEU A 75 -3.71 -5.38 -9.60
C LEU A 75 -4.53 -6.62 -9.25
N ASN A 76 -5.87 -6.54 -9.39
CA ASN A 76 -6.74 -7.70 -9.17
C ASN A 76 -6.39 -8.84 -10.13
N ASP A 77 -6.19 -8.52 -11.41
CA ASP A 77 -5.84 -9.52 -12.43
C ASP A 77 -4.44 -10.10 -12.15
N ILE A 78 -3.46 -9.26 -11.84
CA ILE A 78 -2.09 -9.70 -11.51
C ILE A 78 -2.07 -10.65 -10.30
N VAL A 79 -2.82 -10.37 -9.23
CA VAL A 79 -2.80 -11.25 -8.05
C VAL A 79 -3.53 -12.56 -8.29
N LEU A 80 -4.57 -12.58 -9.11
CA LEU A 80 -5.26 -13.82 -9.49
C LEU A 80 -4.39 -14.68 -10.40
N GLU A 81 -3.77 -14.11 -11.43
CA GLU A 81 -2.80 -14.82 -12.28
C GLU A 81 -1.59 -15.30 -11.47
N GLY A 82 -1.12 -14.53 -10.49
CA GLY A 82 -0.05 -14.92 -9.58
C GLY A 82 -0.44 -16.09 -8.66
N GLU A 83 -1.67 -16.10 -8.15
CA GLU A 83 -2.22 -17.24 -7.39
C GLU A 83 -2.22 -18.50 -8.22
N ASP A 84 -2.73 -18.43 -9.45
CA ASP A 84 -2.79 -19.57 -10.36
C ASP A 84 -1.37 -20.06 -10.73
N TYR A 85 -0.46 -19.12 -11.04
CA TYR A 85 0.93 -19.48 -11.36
C TYR A 85 1.63 -20.20 -10.21
N ILE A 86 1.49 -19.71 -8.97
CA ILE A 86 2.08 -20.37 -7.79
C ILE A 86 1.52 -21.78 -7.62
N LYS A 87 0.22 -21.98 -7.81
CA LYS A 87 -0.43 -23.28 -7.66
C LYS A 87 -0.06 -24.26 -8.75
N GLU A 88 -0.12 -23.85 -10.00
CA GLU A 88 -0.02 -24.72 -11.16
C GLU A 88 1.43 -24.98 -11.60
N ASN A 89 2.30 -23.96 -11.50
CA ASN A 89 3.66 -24.04 -12.01
C ASN A 89 4.70 -24.25 -10.91
N MET A 90 4.45 -23.71 -9.70
CA MET A 90 5.40 -23.81 -8.58
C MET A 90 4.98 -24.86 -7.55
N ASN A 91 3.74 -25.39 -7.62
CA ASN A 91 3.21 -26.46 -6.76
C ASN A 91 3.17 -26.08 -5.26
N TYR A 92 2.78 -24.84 -4.95
CA TYR A 92 2.53 -24.35 -3.60
C TYR A 92 1.10 -23.82 -3.46
N ASN A 93 0.62 -23.69 -2.22
CA ASN A 93 -0.65 -23.03 -1.97
C ASN A 93 -0.50 -21.51 -2.04
N ALA A 94 -1.51 -20.87 -2.60
CA ALA A 94 -1.58 -19.42 -2.66
C ALA A 94 -3.02 -18.93 -2.52
N LEU A 95 -3.19 -17.71 -2.01
CA LEU A 95 -4.47 -17.03 -1.86
C LEU A 95 -4.30 -15.56 -2.22
N ALA A 96 -4.77 -15.18 -3.41
CA ALA A 96 -4.79 -13.79 -3.81
C ALA A 96 -5.78 -13.00 -2.96
N MET A 97 -5.34 -11.87 -2.42
CA MET A 97 -6.22 -10.90 -1.77
C MET A 97 -6.93 -10.06 -2.85
N SER A 98 -7.76 -10.74 -3.64
CA SER A 98 -8.55 -10.14 -4.70
C SER A 98 -9.56 -9.13 -4.14
N ARG A 99 -10.04 -8.23 -5.00
CA ARG A 99 -11.05 -7.22 -4.61
C ARG A 99 -12.29 -7.84 -3.95
N GLU A 100 -12.74 -8.98 -4.47
CA GLU A 100 -13.91 -9.70 -3.92
C GLU A 100 -13.61 -10.25 -2.53
N ARG A 101 -12.43 -10.88 -2.33
CA ARG A 101 -12.03 -11.43 -1.03
C ARG A 101 -11.83 -10.34 0.01
N VAL A 102 -11.13 -9.25 -0.37
CA VAL A 102 -10.96 -8.09 0.52
C VAL A 102 -12.31 -7.47 0.89
N ALA A 103 -13.24 -7.35 -0.05
CA ALA A 103 -14.57 -6.79 0.23
C ALA A 103 -15.39 -7.65 1.20
N LYS A 104 -15.26 -8.97 1.15
CA LYS A 104 -15.90 -9.89 2.10
C LYS A 104 -15.31 -9.83 3.50
N ASP A 105 -13.99 -9.53 3.59
CA ASP A 105 -13.25 -9.44 4.85
C ASP A 105 -13.25 -8.04 5.45
N PHE A 106 -13.87 -7.06 4.75
CA PHE A 106 -13.82 -5.66 5.15
C PHE A 106 -14.80 -5.39 6.31
N GLU A 107 -14.27 -5.02 7.46
CA GLU A 107 -15.03 -4.69 8.67
C GLU A 107 -14.43 -3.46 9.33
N GLY A 108 -15.27 -2.55 9.81
CA GLY A 108 -14.82 -1.36 10.54
C GLY A 108 -13.83 -0.48 9.75
N LEU A 109 -14.02 -0.33 8.44
CA LEU A 109 -13.13 0.39 7.53
C LEU A 109 -11.71 -0.21 7.45
N ALA A 110 -11.56 -1.51 7.70
CA ALA A 110 -10.29 -2.22 7.59
C ALA A 110 -10.49 -3.63 7.00
N SER A 111 -9.49 -4.15 6.31
CA SER A 111 -9.39 -5.57 6.00
C SER A 111 -8.63 -6.28 7.12
N LYS A 112 -8.89 -7.59 7.31
CA LYS A 112 -8.21 -8.40 8.34
C LYS A 112 -6.69 -8.39 8.17
N ILE A 113 -6.22 -8.42 6.92
CA ILE A 113 -4.80 -8.33 6.58
C ILE A 113 -4.64 -7.18 5.57
N PRO A 114 -4.33 -5.97 6.03
CA PRO A 114 -4.11 -4.84 5.13
C PRO A 114 -2.86 -5.06 4.25
N HIS A 115 -2.93 -4.77 2.95
CA HIS A 115 -1.78 -4.88 2.03
C HIS A 115 -0.54 -4.13 2.53
N LYS A 116 -0.74 -2.99 3.21
CA LYS A 116 0.34 -2.21 3.80
C LYS A 116 1.11 -2.96 4.91
N THR A 117 0.47 -3.93 5.59
CA THR A 117 1.17 -4.81 6.54
C THR A 117 2.22 -5.65 5.82
N THR A 118 1.89 -6.29 4.69
CA THR A 118 2.89 -6.95 3.86
C THR A 118 3.99 -5.99 3.41
N GLY A 119 3.64 -4.73 3.12
CA GLY A 119 4.59 -3.70 2.73
C GLY A 119 5.64 -3.39 3.80
N THR A 120 5.22 -3.26 5.07
CA THR A 120 6.16 -3.06 6.18
C THR A 120 6.96 -4.31 6.48
N ARG A 121 6.34 -5.49 6.44
CA ARG A 121 7.02 -6.78 6.69
C ARG A 121 8.03 -7.14 5.60
N SER A 122 7.85 -6.67 4.37
CA SER A 122 8.80 -6.87 3.26
C SER A 122 9.94 -5.84 3.23
N GLY A 123 9.92 -4.82 4.11
CA GLY A 123 10.92 -3.75 4.11
C GLY A 123 10.74 -2.72 2.98
N LEU A 124 9.61 -2.73 2.25
CA LEU A 124 9.37 -1.80 1.13
C LEU A 124 8.99 -0.39 1.57
N GLY A 125 8.66 -0.22 2.85
CA GLY A 125 8.30 1.06 3.42
C GLY A 125 7.70 0.94 4.81
N TRP A 126 7.26 2.04 5.36
CA TRP A 126 6.64 2.15 6.68
C TRP A 126 5.22 2.70 6.58
N ILE A 127 4.46 2.60 7.65
CA ILE A 127 3.18 3.30 7.74
C ILE A 127 3.43 4.74 8.17
N GLY A 128 3.06 5.67 7.30
CA GLY A 128 3.11 7.09 7.61
C GLY A 128 2.01 7.53 8.59
N ARG A 129 2.13 8.74 9.13
CA ARG A 129 1.10 9.36 10.01
C ARG A 129 -0.29 9.36 9.34
N CYS A 130 -0.34 9.48 8.02
CA CYS A 130 -1.58 9.42 7.21
C CYS A 130 -2.14 8.01 7.00
N ALA A 131 -1.63 7.01 7.71
CA ALA A 131 -2.03 5.61 7.62
C ALA A 131 -1.85 4.96 6.22
N LEU A 132 -1.03 5.54 5.36
CA LEU A 132 -0.62 4.97 4.07
C LEU A 132 0.74 4.30 4.19
N LEU A 133 1.03 3.31 3.32
CA LEU A 133 2.39 2.82 3.14
C LEU A 133 3.20 3.92 2.44
N ILE A 134 4.31 4.31 3.04
CA ILE A 134 5.26 5.26 2.46
C ILE A 134 6.48 4.47 1.99
N SER A 135 6.70 4.48 0.70
CA SER A 135 7.89 3.89 0.07
C SER A 135 8.96 4.96 -0.12
N PRO A 136 10.26 4.67 0.09
CA PRO A 136 11.33 5.63 -0.19
C PRO A 136 11.29 6.18 -1.63
N LYS A 137 11.00 5.33 -2.61
CA LYS A 137 11.01 5.68 -4.04
C LYS A 137 9.73 6.37 -4.54
N TYR A 138 8.57 6.02 -3.99
CA TYR A 138 7.27 6.44 -4.52
C TYR A 138 6.42 7.24 -3.51
N GLY A 139 6.91 7.39 -2.29
CA GLY A 139 6.08 7.96 -1.22
C GLY A 139 4.80 7.15 -1.01
N ALA A 140 3.66 7.84 -0.91
CA ALA A 140 2.33 7.24 -0.80
C ALA A 140 1.71 6.88 -2.17
N ALA A 141 2.44 7.09 -3.28
CA ALA A 141 1.92 6.95 -4.63
C ALA A 141 1.94 5.50 -5.16
N LEU A 142 1.65 4.52 -4.31
CA LEU A 142 1.56 3.11 -4.67
C LEU A 142 0.13 2.58 -4.48
N ARG A 143 -0.40 1.92 -5.51
CA ARG A 143 -1.54 1.04 -5.37
C ARG A 143 -1.04 -0.37 -5.10
N LEU A 144 -1.62 -1.05 -4.11
CA LEU A 144 -1.09 -2.29 -3.55
C LEU A 144 -2.11 -3.42 -3.63
N SER A 145 -1.62 -4.63 -3.80
CA SER A 145 -2.33 -5.88 -3.54
C SER A 145 -1.38 -6.94 -2.98
N THR A 146 -1.90 -8.09 -2.54
CA THR A 146 -1.12 -9.11 -1.82
C THR A 146 -1.56 -10.50 -2.24
N ILE A 147 -0.61 -11.43 -2.30
CA ILE A 147 -0.85 -12.87 -2.36
C ILE A 147 -0.30 -13.48 -1.07
N LEU A 148 -1.10 -14.27 -0.37
CA LEU A 148 -0.67 -15.10 0.76
C LEU A 148 -0.21 -16.45 0.22
N THR A 149 0.82 -17.09 0.82
CA THR A 149 1.34 -18.36 0.34
C THR A 149 2.09 -19.15 1.42
N ASP A 150 2.15 -20.48 1.24
CA ASP A 150 3.04 -21.36 1.99
C ASP A 150 4.39 -21.57 1.31
N MET A 151 4.58 -20.99 0.11
CA MET A 151 5.81 -21.09 -0.65
C MET A 151 6.99 -20.55 0.16
N PRO A 152 8.10 -21.30 0.30
CA PRO A 152 9.33 -20.77 0.86
C PRO A 152 9.87 -19.65 -0.03
N ILE A 153 10.00 -18.46 0.53
CA ILE A 153 10.47 -17.25 -0.16
C ILE A 153 11.46 -16.49 0.72
N LYS A 154 12.42 -15.83 0.10
CA LYS A 154 13.39 -14.96 0.78
C LYS A 154 12.72 -13.65 1.17
N THR A 155 12.38 -13.52 2.45
CA THR A 155 11.66 -12.35 2.97
C THR A 155 12.59 -11.17 3.21
N GLY A 156 12.04 -9.95 3.09
CA GLY A 156 12.74 -8.72 3.44
C GLY A 156 12.83 -8.51 4.96
N THR A 157 13.53 -7.46 5.36
CA THR A 157 13.65 -7.04 6.77
C THR A 157 12.47 -6.15 7.14
N PRO A 158 11.69 -6.50 8.16
CA PRO A 158 10.56 -5.70 8.60
C PRO A 158 10.94 -4.29 9.05
N ILE A 159 10.06 -3.32 8.75
CA ILE A 159 10.10 -1.97 9.30
C ILE A 159 8.95 -1.85 10.31
N ASP A 160 9.29 -1.66 11.57
CA ASP A 160 8.34 -1.68 12.69
C ASP A 160 7.93 -0.29 13.18
N ASP A 161 8.66 0.74 12.80
CA ASP A 161 8.45 2.11 13.23
C ASP A 161 8.24 3.06 12.04
N SER A 162 7.48 4.12 12.26
CA SER A 162 7.32 5.18 11.26
C SER A 162 8.59 6.01 11.12
N LEU A 163 9.08 6.17 9.89
CA LEU A 163 10.24 7.00 9.55
C LEU A 163 9.81 8.42 9.12
N CYS A 164 8.66 8.91 9.61
CA CYS A 164 8.18 10.27 9.32
C CYS A 164 8.87 11.36 10.15
N ASP A 165 9.70 10.98 11.12
CA ASP A 165 10.35 11.89 12.05
C ASP A 165 9.39 12.95 12.61
N ASP A 166 9.72 14.24 12.54
CA ASP A 166 8.88 15.35 13.01
C ASP A 166 8.01 15.96 11.89
N CYS A 167 7.97 15.35 10.70
CA CYS A 167 7.17 15.83 9.58
C CYS A 167 5.67 15.79 9.89
N THR A 168 4.96 16.90 9.68
CA THR A 168 3.51 17.06 9.90
C THR A 168 2.72 17.39 8.62
N GLU A 169 3.37 17.48 7.46
CA GLU A 169 2.75 17.98 6.23
C GLU A 169 1.43 17.31 5.84
N CYS A 170 1.28 16.01 6.12
CA CYS A 170 0.02 15.32 5.86
C CYS A 170 -1.09 15.69 6.87
N GLN A 171 -0.73 16.09 8.10
CA GLN A 171 -1.67 16.58 9.11
C GLN A 171 -2.17 17.97 8.71
N ASP A 172 -1.26 18.87 8.33
CA ASP A 172 -1.54 20.27 8.02
C ASP A 172 -2.51 20.44 6.84
N VAL A 173 -2.50 19.51 5.89
CA VAL A 173 -3.40 19.53 4.72
C VAL A 173 -4.69 18.72 4.92
N CYS A 174 -4.88 18.06 6.06
CA CYS A 174 -6.05 17.23 6.28
C CYS A 174 -7.29 18.09 6.54
N PRO A 175 -8.32 18.10 5.68
CA PRO A 175 -9.45 19.01 5.79
C PRO A 175 -10.38 18.68 6.96
N VAL A 176 -10.15 17.58 7.67
CA VAL A 176 -11.00 17.10 8.78
C VAL A 176 -10.21 16.65 10.00
N ASP A 177 -8.94 16.99 10.08
CA ASP A 177 -8.05 16.64 11.21
C ASP A 177 -8.17 15.16 11.58
N ALA A 178 -8.08 14.29 10.56
CA ALA A 178 -8.17 12.84 10.75
C ALA A 178 -6.84 12.19 11.14
N ILE A 179 -5.73 12.93 11.12
CA ILE A 179 -4.38 12.44 11.38
C ILE A 179 -3.95 12.94 12.75
N ASN A 180 -3.74 12.03 13.69
CA ASN A 180 -3.33 12.37 15.06
C ASN A 180 -1.82 12.65 15.12
N GLU A 181 -1.36 13.26 16.22
CA GLU A 181 0.07 13.56 16.44
C GLU A 181 0.93 12.32 16.67
N VAL A 182 0.28 11.17 16.95
CA VAL A 182 0.94 9.90 17.24
C VAL A 182 1.57 9.29 15.98
N LYS A 183 2.83 8.88 16.08
CA LYS A 183 3.50 8.12 15.02
C LYS A 183 3.09 6.65 15.11
N TRP A 184 2.98 6.00 13.95
CA TRP A 184 2.77 4.56 13.87
C TRP A 184 4.00 3.80 14.37
N ASP A 185 3.76 2.73 15.07
CA ASP A 185 4.66 1.59 15.25
C ASP A 185 3.85 0.27 15.10
N SER A 186 4.56 -0.85 14.99
CA SER A 186 3.93 -2.16 14.73
C SER A 186 3.02 -2.68 15.86
N LYS A 187 3.01 -2.04 17.03
CA LYS A 187 2.20 -2.41 18.21
C LYS A 187 0.92 -1.58 18.33
N LYS A 188 0.84 -0.44 17.60
CA LYS A 188 -0.29 0.47 17.67
C LYS A 188 -1.43 0.03 16.76
N GLU A 189 -2.64 0.21 17.26
CA GLU A 189 -3.84 0.08 16.45
C GLU A 189 -4.04 1.36 15.60
N ARG A 190 -4.66 1.21 14.42
CA ARG A 190 -4.84 2.33 13.48
C ARG A 190 -5.47 3.56 14.09
N ASP A 191 -6.47 3.37 14.94
CA ASP A 191 -7.28 4.47 15.46
C ASP A 191 -6.54 5.35 16.51
N GLU A 192 -5.35 4.91 16.96
CA GLU A 192 -4.47 5.71 17.80
C GLU A 192 -3.79 6.85 17.03
N TYR A 193 -3.47 6.65 15.76
CA TYR A 193 -2.75 7.64 14.93
C TYR A 193 -3.59 8.20 13.77
N PHE A 194 -4.72 7.56 13.42
CA PHE A 194 -5.55 7.96 12.28
C PHE A 194 -7.03 7.66 12.52
N ASN A 195 -7.87 8.69 12.44
CA ASN A 195 -9.32 8.57 12.52
C ASN A 195 -9.92 8.23 11.14
N ALA A 196 -10.10 6.93 10.89
CA ALA A 196 -10.60 6.44 9.60
C ALA A 196 -12.05 6.86 9.32
N GLU A 197 -12.88 7.02 10.37
CA GLU A 197 -14.28 7.40 10.22
C GLU A 197 -14.41 8.84 9.75
N LYS A 198 -13.70 9.79 10.38
CA LYS A 198 -13.66 11.20 9.92
C LYS A 198 -13.23 11.31 8.47
N CYS A 199 -12.16 10.58 8.09
CA CYS A 199 -11.65 10.57 6.71
C CYS A 199 -12.68 9.99 5.74
N PHE A 200 -13.29 8.85 6.07
CA PHE A 200 -14.27 8.18 5.23
C PHE A 200 -15.51 9.04 4.99
N GLU A 201 -16.08 9.63 6.04
CA GLU A 201 -17.26 10.50 5.92
C GLU A 201 -16.97 11.76 5.09
N PHE A 202 -15.76 12.31 5.20
CA PHE A 202 -15.35 13.40 4.33
C PHE A 202 -15.26 12.97 2.87
N ILE A 203 -14.58 11.87 2.57
CA ILE A 203 -14.45 11.34 1.19
C ILE A 203 -15.84 11.05 0.60
N LYS A 204 -16.74 10.46 1.38
CA LYS A 204 -18.12 10.17 0.96
C LYS A 204 -18.88 11.45 0.56
N LYS A 205 -18.80 12.51 1.38
CA LYS A 205 -19.39 13.81 1.09
C LYS A 205 -18.77 14.46 -0.16
N GLU A 206 -17.45 14.42 -0.29
CA GLU A 206 -16.76 14.94 -1.48
C GLU A 206 -17.13 14.18 -2.75
N MET A 207 -17.21 12.87 -2.70
CA MET A 207 -17.67 12.07 -3.83
C MET A 207 -19.11 12.43 -4.25
N GLN A 208 -20.00 12.63 -3.30
CA GLN A 208 -21.37 13.08 -3.57
C GLN A 208 -21.39 14.49 -4.19
N ARG A 209 -20.68 15.45 -3.58
CA ARG A 209 -20.59 16.83 -4.05
C ARG A 209 -20.02 16.95 -5.45
N THR A 210 -19.03 16.14 -5.77
CA THR A 210 -18.30 16.18 -7.06
C THR A 210 -18.82 15.15 -8.08
N HIS A 211 -19.93 14.49 -7.80
CA HIS A 211 -20.45 13.42 -8.66
C HIS A 211 -19.42 12.32 -8.98
N GLY A 212 -18.65 11.92 -7.97
CA GLY A 212 -17.63 10.88 -8.08
C GLY A 212 -16.29 11.32 -8.66
N LYS A 213 -16.05 12.62 -8.81
CA LYS A 213 -14.81 13.17 -9.39
C LYS A 213 -13.70 13.46 -8.39
N SER A 214 -13.91 13.27 -7.08
CA SER A 214 -12.90 13.52 -6.05
C SER A 214 -12.84 12.39 -5.02
N LEU A 215 -11.62 12.01 -4.66
CA LEU A 215 -11.31 11.05 -3.58
C LEU A 215 -10.44 11.68 -2.48
N CYS A 216 -10.28 13.00 -2.47
CA CYS A 216 -9.36 13.75 -1.61
C CYS A 216 -7.88 13.41 -1.85
N ALA A 217 -7.29 12.45 -1.11
CA ALA A 217 -5.88 12.02 -1.20
C ALA A 217 -4.81 13.09 -0.90
N LYS A 218 -5.17 14.26 -0.36
CA LYS A 218 -4.28 15.40 -0.10
C LYS A 218 -3.10 15.01 0.79
N CYS A 219 -3.34 14.22 1.84
CA CYS A 219 -2.30 13.75 2.77
C CYS A 219 -1.22 12.91 2.08
N GLY A 220 -1.61 12.06 1.13
CA GLY A 220 -0.65 11.28 0.35
C GLY A 220 0.21 12.14 -0.57
N LEU A 221 -0.38 13.16 -1.19
CA LEU A 221 0.33 14.07 -2.09
C LEU A 221 1.22 15.07 -1.33
N ALA A 222 0.81 15.48 -0.12
CA ALA A 222 1.62 16.35 0.73
C ALA A 222 2.91 15.67 1.20
N CYS A 223 2.92 14.34 1.27
CA CYS A 223 4.09 13.59 1.73
C CYS A 223 5.34 13.97 0.92
N PRO A 224 6.43 14.39 1.59
CA PRO A 224 7.67 14.78 0.92
C PRO A 224 8.21 13.70 -0.03
N TYR A 225 8.13 12.41 0.33
CA TYR A 225 8.53 11.31 -0.57
C TYR A 225 7.66 11.20 -1.82
N THR A 226 6.36 11.56 -1.73
CA THR A 226 5.49 11.64 -2.90
C THR A 226 5.82 12.84 -3.78
N LYS A 227 6.11 13.99 -3.17
CA LYS A 227 6.57 15.20 -3.89
C LYS A 227 7.86 14.91 -4.66
N GLU A 228 8.81 14.22 -4.03
CA GLU A 228 10.08 13.83 -4.66
C GLU A 228 9.84 12.87 -5.85
N TYR A 229 8.98 11.86 -5.69
CA TYR A 229 8.56 11.02 -6.81
C TYR A 229 7.99 11.84 -7.97
N LEU A 230 7.25 12.92 -7.69
CA LEU A 230 6.71 13.83 -8.70
C LEU A 230 7.77 14.74 -9.34
N GLY A 231 8.98 14.83 -8.76
CA GLY A 231 10.02 15.80 -9.15
C GLY A 231 9.73 17.21 -8.64
N ILE A 232 8.97 17.35 -7.56
CA ILE A 232 8.72 18.63 -6.87
C ILE A 232 9.84 18.79 -5.83
N GLU A 233 10.53 19.93 -5.85
CA GLU A 233 11.54 20.26 -4.85
C GLU A 233 10.92 20.33 -3.45
N THR A 234 11.55 19.68 -2.50
CA THR A 234 11.18 19.69 -1.10
C THR A 234 12.38 20.18 -0.29
N ASP A 235 12.17 21.04 0.70
CA ASP A 235 13.21 21.50 1.63
C ASP A 235 13.68 20.37 2.55
N ARG A 236 14.17 19.28 1.94
CA ARG A 236 14.66 18.12 2.68
C ARG A 236 16.17 18.03 2.69
N ASP A 237 16.76 18.68 3.67
CA ASP A 237 18.09 18.31 4.18
C ASP A 237 18.04 17.05 5.08
N LEU A 238 16.95 16.28 5.06
CA LEU A 238 16.60 15.28 6.09
C LEU A 238 16.42 13.85 5.60
N ILE A 239 16.67 13.53 4.34
CA ILE A 239 16.69 12.11 3.96
C ILE A 239 18.07 11.56 4.27
N LYS A 240 18.22 11.00 5.48
CA LYS A 240 19.32 10.07 5.76
C LYS A 240 19.18 8.91 4.78
N GLU A 241 20.28 8.60 4.10
CA GLU A 241 20.43 7.40 3.29
C GLU A 241 19.99 6.19 4.11
N ILE A 242 18.91 5.51 3.66
CA ILE A 242 18.45 4.22 4.18
C ILE A 242 18.93 3.14 3.24
#